data_a0ce7e928f57efc4345ad5855832cb92
#
_entry.id   a0ce7e928f57efc4345ad5855832cb92
#
_cell.length_a   1.000
_cell.length_b   1.000
_cell.length_c   1.000
_cell.angle_alpha   90.00
_cell.angle_beta   90.00
_cell.angle_gamma   90.00
#
_symmetry.space_group_name_H-M   'P 1'
#
loop_
_entity.id
_entity.type
_entity.pdbx_description
1 polymer ?
#
loop_
_entity_poly.entity_id
_entity_poly.type
_entity_poly.pdbx_seq_one_letter_code
_entity_poly.pdbx_strand_id
1 'polypeptide(L)'
;FMWFGTRDGLNRFDGNKFHIIKNQTKQRGTLISSWITDLAISPSGELWVGTNMGVQKYDYQTDTFSLIKFTKGIGCTYLEFDHQGNLWMLLSGFSLIKYNEQSELHQNYLYKDSDPITSFYITPQDQIWATTLNGNVVLLDPTDNKFIPLNIHNGSDTLHIDNMTTLWASPSDNTLLIGTSDNGVKQVNIQTGVCRNVLTQQKNSPLYTRDIFQVTNDEVWIATYNGIYIYQIPSNKTFHIEQDKCDPYSLSNNAIKQFCKDREGGLWICTDNGGINYLPPYLKFKKDYNIPGQKTINGDIIHDICQDANHNIWIGTEDAGLNKLDIRTQTYK
;
A
#
# COMPACT_ATOMS: atom_id res chain seq x y z
N PHE A 1 -15.43 -8.96 3.71
CA PHE A 1 -15.55 -7.52 3.43
C PHE A 1 -14.17 -6.92 3.17
N MET A 2 -14.12 -5.94 2.25
CA MET A 2 -13.01 -5.02 2.13
C MET A 2 -13.40 -3.67 2.76
N TRP A 3 -12.44 -3.04 3.44
CA TRP A 3 -12.64 -1.78 4.13
C TRP A 3 -11.77 -0.69 3.55
N PHE A 4 -12.34 0.48 3.36
CA PHE A 4 -11.64 1.63 2.80
C PHE A 4 -11.88 2.86 3.69
N GLY A 5 -10.80 3.40 4.22
CA GLY A 5 -10.80 4.65 4.97
C GLY A 5 -10.71 5.86 4.04
N THR A 6 -11.59 6.83 4.26
CA THR A 6 -11.57 8.10 3.52
C THR A 6 -11.64 9.29 4.47
N ARG A 7 -11.49 10.49 3.95
CA ARG A 7 -11.70 11.71 4.75
C ARG A 7 -13.17 11.97 5.07
N ASP A 8 -14.09 11.25 4.43
CA ASP A 8 -15.55 11.43 4.58
C ASP A 8 -16.25 10.14 5.02
N GLY A 9 -15.56 9.24 5.69
CA GLY A 9 -16.12 8.04 6.30
C GLY A 9 -15.35 6.77 6.03
N LEU A 10 -15.81 5.72 6.67
CA LEU A 10 -15.36 4.34 6.51
C LEU A 10 -16.30 3.64 5.54
N ASN A 11 -15.75 2.99 4.53
CA ASN A 11 -16.52 2.29 3.51
C ASN A 11 -16.29 0.78 3.63
N ARG A 12 -17.37 0.02 3.73
CA ARG A 12 -17.37 -1.44 3.72
C ARG A 12 -17.88 -1.94 2.37
N PHE A 13 -17.08 -2.74 1.69
CA PHE A 13 -17.44 -3.38 0.42
C PHE A 13 -17.68 -4.86 0.62
N ASP A 14 -18.82 -5.36 0.16
CA ASP A 14 -19.27 -6.76 0.32
C ASP A 14 -19.02 -7.63 -0.92
N GLY A 15 -18.35 -7.09 -1.93
CA GLY A 15 -18.15 -7.71 -3.24
C GLY A 15 -19.12 -7.18 -4.30
N ASN A 16 -20.18 -6.47 -3.90
CA ASN A 16 -21.19 -5.92 -4.80
C ASN A 16 -21.51 -4.45 -4.51
N LYS A 17 -21.64 -4.08 -3.24
CA LYS A 17 -22.07 -2.74 -2.81
C LYS A 17 -21.15 -2.15 -1.75
N PHE A 18 -21.05 -0.82 -1.77
CA PHE A 18 -20.42 -0.06 -0.70
C PHE A 18 -21.46 0.39 0.34
N HIS A 19 -21.14 0.12 1.59
CA HIS A 19 -21.85 0.68 2.74
C HIS A 19 -20.98 1.73 3.40
N ILE A 20 -21.48 2.98 3.48
CA ILE A 20 -20.72 4.13 3.99
C ILE A 20 -21.12 4.39 5.45
N ILE A 21 -20.14 4.39 6.33
CA ILE A 21 -20.29 4.63 7.75
C ILE A 21 -19.62 5.97 8.08
N LYS A 22 -20.40 6.89 8.66
CA LYS A 22 -19.93 8.24 9.06
C LYS A 22 -20.12 8.49 10.54
N ASN A 23 -19.40 9.47 11.06
CA ASN A 23 -19.64 9.98 12.41
C ASN A 23 -21.09 10.50 12.54
N GLN A 24 -21.74 10.10 13.62
CA GLN A 24 -23.07 10.58 13.98
C GLN A 24 -23.04 11.14 15.42
N THR A 25 -22.86 12.45 15.54
CA THR A 25 -22.57 13.13 16.82
C THR A 25 -23.60 12.92 17.94
N LYS A 26 -24.81 12.47 17.62
CA LYS A 26 -25.89 12.24 18.59
C LYS A 26 -26.11 10.77 18.94
N GLN A 27 -25.40 9.84 18.30
CA GLN A 27 -25.58 8.41 18.50
C GLN A 27 -24.34 7.81 19.12
N ARG A 28 -24.52 6.99 20.18
CA ARG A 28 -23.43 6.23 20.82
C ARG A 28 -23.01 5.05 19.93
N GLY A 29 -21.75 4.64 20.02
CA GLY A 29 -21.24 3.49 19.26
C GLY A 29 -20.97 3.79 17.77
N THR A 30 -20.96 5.06 17.36
CA THR A 30 -20.58 5.45 16.00
C THR A 30 -19.09 5.84 15.91
N LEU A 31 -18.60 6.08 14.70
CA LEU A 31 -17.26 6.63 14.50
C LEU A 31 -17.08 7.95 15.27
N ILE A 32 -15.94 8.12 15.93
CA ILE A 32 -15.60 9.38 16.63
C ILE A 32 -15.31 10.52 15.63
N SER A 33 -14.86 10.16 14.44
CA SER A 33 -14.63 11.08 13.33
C SER A 33 -14.87 10.39 11.99
N SER A 34 -15.35 11.11 10.99
CA SER A 34 -15.41 10.61 9.61
C SER A 34 -14.07 10.67 8.89
N TRP A 35 -13.08 11.38 9.42
CA TRP A 35 -11.75 11.40 8.83
C TRP A 35 -10.95 10.18 9.30
N ILE A 36 -10.99 9.13 8.47
CA ILE A 36 -10.22 7.91 8.69
C ILE A 36 -8.80 8.14 8.19
N THR A 37 -7.83 7.80 9.00
CA THR A 37 -6.40 8.00 8.71
C THR A 37 -5.70 6.70 8.36
N ASP A 38 -6.06 5.60 9.06
CA ASP A 38 -5.52 4.28 8.81
C ASP A 38 -6.46 3.18 9.31
N LEU A 39 -6.24 1.95 8.83
CA LEU A 39 -7.01 0.76 9.19
C LEU A 39 -6.08 -0.40 9.45
N ALA A 40 -6.34 -1.16 10.51
CA ALA A 40 -5.62 -2.39 10.79
C ALA A 40 -6.60 -3.54 11.09
N ILE A 41 -6.22 -4.75 10.69
CA ILE A 41 -6.95 -5.98 11.03
C ILE A 41 -6.10 -6.78 12.02
N SER A 42 -6.66 -7.11 13.15
CA SER A 42 -5.97 -7.95 14.13
C SER A 42 -5.76 -9.38 13.59
N PRO A 43 -4.83 -10.16 14.14
CA PRO A 43 -4.68 -11.58 13.78
C PRO A 43 -5.97 -12.40 13.98
N SER A 44 -6.86 -11.98 14.89
CA SER A 44 -8.20 -12.57 15.10
C SER A 44 -9.25 -12.10 14.06
N GLY A 45 -8.91 -11.16 13.18
CA GLY A 45 -9.80 -10.67 12.12
C GLY A 45 -10.66 -9.48 12.51
N GLU A 46 -10.37 -8.81 13.61
CA GLU A 46 -11.10 -7.64 14.10
C GLU A 46 -10.58 -6.35 13.46
N LEU A 47 -11.50 -5.48 13.06
CA LEU A 47 -11.15 -4.19 12.45
C LEU A 47 -10.86 -3.12 13.48
N TRP A 48 -9.73 -2.45 13.33
CA TRP A 48 -9.34 -1.26 14.09
C TRP A 48 -9.23 -0.06 13.18
N VAL A 49 -9.73 1.08 13.65
CA VAL A 49 -9.91 2.28 12.85
C VAL A 49 -9.19 3.45 13.49
N GLY A 50 -8.14 3.93 12.85
CA GLY A 50 -7.46 5.16 13.18
C GLY A 50 -8.19 6.36 12.58
N THR A 51 -8.36 7.40 13.37
CA THR A 51 -8.97 8.66 12.95
C THR A 51 -8.13 9.85 13.43
N ASN A 52 -8.43 11.04 12.96
CA ASN A 52 -7.82 12.25 13.49
C ASN A 52 -8.25 12.62 14.93
N MET A 53 -9.14 11.82 15.55
CA MET A 53 -9.70 12.08 16.89
C MET A 53 -9.57 10.89 17.86
N GLY A 54 -8.85 9.83 17.45
CA GLY A 54 -8.63 8.65 18.26
C GLY A 54 -8.68 7.35 17.49
N VAL A 55 -8.49 6.24 18.19
CA VAL A 55 -8.49 4.88 17.63
C VAL A 55 -9.69 4.12 18.19
N GLN A 56 -10.43 3.45 17.32
CA GLN A 56 -11.61 2.67 17.66
C GLN A 56 -11.52 1.25 17.14
N LYS A 57 -12.14 0.32 17.86
CA LYS A 57 -12.37 -1.05 17.44
C LYS A 57 -13.81 -1.20 16.95
N TYR A 58 -14.02 -1.89 15.84
CA TYR A 58 -15.34 -2.20 15.30
C TYR A 58 -15.83 -3.55 15.79
N ASP A 59 -17.06 -3.59 16.26
CA ASP A 59 -17.78 -4.80 16.65
C ASP A 59 -18.72 -5.24 15.51
N TYR A 60 -18.42 -6.39 14.90
CA TYR A 60 -19.20 -6.96 13.80
C TYR A 60 -20.60 -7.46 14.21
N GLN A 61 -20.82 -7.74 15.49
CA GLN A 61 -22.12 -8.27 15.97
C GLN A 61 -23.13 -7.14 16.21
N THR A 62 -22.66 -6.05 16.78
CA THR A 62 -23.52 -4.91 17.15
C THR A 62 -23.47 -3.76 16.14
N ASP A 63 -22.59 -3.83 15.14
CA ASP A 63 -22.32 -2.76 14.15
C ASP A 63 -21.95 -1.43 14.84
N THR A 64 -21.13 -1.50 15.90
CA THR A 64 -20.73 -0.34 16.70
C THR A 64 -19.22 -0.22 16.83
N PHE A 65 -18.77 0.98 17.23
CA PHE A 65 -17.38 1.30 17.48
C PHE A 65 -17.12 1.58 18.96
N SER A 66 -16.09 0.96 19.51
CA SER A 66 -15.59 1.21 20.86
C SER A 66 -14.27 1.99 20.80
N LEU A 67 -14.14 3.05 21.59
CA LEU A 67 -12.96 3.92 21.62
C LEU A 67 -11.92 3.42 22.60
N ILE A 68 -10.64 3.37 22.19
CA ILE A 68 -9.52 3.25 23.11
C ILE A 68 -9.41 4.57 23.89
N LYS A 69 -9.76 4.56 25.17
CA LYS A 69 -10.01 5.76 25.97
C LYS A 69 -8.86 6.75 26.00
N PHE A 70 -7.60 6.27 26.11
CA PHE A 70 -6.43 7.16 26.17
C PHE A 70 -6.10 7.84 24.85
N THR A 71 -6.63 7.36 23.70
CA THR A 71 -6.43 7.98 22.38
C THR A 71 -7.42 9.09 22.06
N LYS A 72 -8.41 9.33 22.93
CA LYS A 72 -9.49 10.31 22.68
C LYS A 72 -8.94 11.73 22.45
N GLY A 73 -9.27 12.30 21.31
CA GLY A 73 -8.84 13.64 20.92
C GLY A 73 -7.41 13.68 20.34
N ILE A 74 -6.75 12.53 20.21
CA ILE A 74 -5.40 12.43 19.65
C ILE A 74 -5.49 11.76 18.27
N GLY A 75 -5.00 12.42 17.24
CA GLY A 75 -4.97 11.83 15.90
C GLY A 75 -4.04 10.64 15.82
N CYS A 76 -4.43 9.63 15.04
CA CYS A 76 -3.60 8.48 14.73
C CYS A 76 -3.19 8.56 13.26
N THR A 77 -1.91 8.31 12.93
CA THR A 77 -1.41 8.34 11.55
C THR A 77 -1.19 6.95 10.97
N TYR A 78 -0.76 5.99 11.79
CA TYR A 78 -0.48 4.61 11.37
C TYR A 78 -0.94 3.63 12.43
N LEU A 79 -1.48 2.48 11.98
CA LEU A 79 -1.89 1.34 12.77
C LEU A 79 -1.35 0.06 12.16
N GLU A 80 -0.72 -0.79 12.95
CA GLU A 80 -0.28 -2.11 12.50
C GLU A 80 -0.27 -3.10 13.67
N PHE A 81 -0.56 -4.38 13.41
CA PHE A 81 -0.47 -5.44 14.41
C PHE A 81 0.81 -6.22 14.27
N ASP A 82 1.46 -6.53 15.40
CA ASP A 82 2.48 -7.58 15.43
C ASP A 82 1.81 -8.97 15.45
N HIS A 83 2.60 -10.03 15.20
CA HIS A 83 2.08 -11.41 15.21
C HIS A 83 1.64 -11.89 16.60
N GLN A 84 2.04 -11.19 17.64
CA GLN A 84 1.61 -11.45 19.02
C GLN A 84 0.24 -10.84 19.35
N GLY A 85 -0.35 -10.09 18.40
CA GLY A 85 -1.65 -9.44 18.54
C GLY A 85 -1.61 -8.12 19.30
N ASN A 86 -0.45 -7.50 19.47
CA ASN A 86 -0.39 -6.14 19.99
C ASN A 86 -0.59 -5.14 18.87
N LEU A 87 -1.37 -4.11 19.13
CA LEU A 87 -1.56 -2.99 18.21
C LEU A 87 -0.46 -1.95 18.41
N TRP A 88 0.27 -1.66 17.34
CA TRP A 88 1.20 -0.57 17.28
C TRP A 88 0.53 0.62 16.60
N MET A 89 0.65 1.79 17.19
CA MET A 89 0.01 3.00 16.69
C MET A 89 0.95 4.20 16.78
N LEU A 90 1.00 4.98 15.73
CA LEU A 90 1.69 6.26 15.71
C LEU A 90 0.65 7.37 15.93
N LEU A 91 0.69 7.98 17.10
CA LEU A 91 -0.23 9.05 17.47
C LEU A 91 0.36 10.44 17.17
N SER A 92 -0.50 11.42 16.96
CA SER A 92 -0.12 12.83 16.83
C SER A 92 0.65 13.29 18.06
N GLY A 93 1.79 13.95 17.85
CA GLY A 93 2.82 14.19 18.88
C GLY A 93 3.97 13.20 18.76
N PHE A 94 3.94 12.31 17.74
CA PHE A 94 5.03 11.43 17.31
C PHE A 94 5.45 10.37 18.33
N SER A 95 4.47 9.90 19.13
CA SER A 95 4.68 8.76 20.02
C SER A 95 4.29 7.47 19.32
N LEU A 96 5.21 6.52 19.22
CA LEU A 96 4.91 5.15 18.85
C LEU A 96 4.45 4.40 20.11
N ILE A 97 3.25 3.87 20.07
CA ILE A 97 2.63 3.20 21.20
C ILE A 97 2.35 1.74 20.86
N LYS A 98 2.78 0.84 21.72
CA LYS A 98 2.35 -0.56 21.73
C LYS A 98 1.18 -0.71 22.70
N TYR A 99 0.07 -1.25 22.23
CA TYR A 99 -1.14 -1.49 23.03
C TYR A 99 -1.53 -2.98 23.02
N ASN A 100 -1.78 -3.52 24.18
CA ASN A 100 -2.32 -4.87 24.33
C ASN A 100 -3.76 -4.80 24.81
N GLU A 101 -4.69 -5.30 24.00
CA GLU A 101 -6.11 -5.21 24.28
C GLU A 101 -6.53 -6.03 25.51
N GLN A 102 -5.96 -7.22 25.70
CA GLN A 102 -6.35 -8.12 26.79
C GLN A 102 -6.03 -7.56 28.18
N SER A 103 -4.89 -6.89 28.31
CA SER A 103 -4.45 -6.26 29.56
C SER A 103 -4.85 -4.79 29.67
N GLU A 104 -5.33 -4.19 28.59
CA GLU A 104 -5.55 -2.73 28.42
C GLU A 104 -4.30 -1.88 28.72
N LEU A 105 -3.12 -2.49 28.70
CA LEU A 105 -1.86 -1.80 28.94
C LEU A 105 -1.30 -1.22 27.65
N HIS A 106 -0.67 -0.06 27.76
CA HIS A 106 0.06 0.56 26.67
C HIS A 106 1.44 1.01 27.12
N GLN A 107 2.39 0.99 26.17
CA GLN A 107 3.77 1.41 26.37
C GLN A 107 4.17 2.37 25.27
N ASN A 108 4.81 3.49 25.65
CA ASN A 108 5.34 4.49 24.74
C ASN A 108 6.77 4.17 24.38
N TYR A 109 7.10 4.32 23.10
CA TYR A 109 8.45 4.18 22.54
C TYR A 109 8.85 5.48 21.88
N LEU A 110 9.97 6.05 22.33
CA LEU A 110 10.55 7.27 21.81
C LEU A 110 11.99 6.99 21.39
N TYR A 111 12.45 7.58 20.29
CA TYR A 111 13.87 7.56 19.94
C TYR A 111 14.61 8.63 20.73
N LYS A 112 14.26 9.90 20.51
CA LYS A 112 14.76 11.07 21.25
C LYS A 112 13.64 12.12 21.27
N ASP A 113 13.55 12.92 22.33
CA ASP A 113 12.55 14.00 22.42
C ASP A 113 12.67 15.03 21.29
N SER A 114 13.91 15.29 20.81
CA SER A 114 14.20 16.22 19.73
C SER A 114 14.11 15.62 18.33
N ASP A 115 13.82 14.31 18.21
CA ASP A 115 13.77 13.58 16.94
C ASP A 115 12.65 12.55 16.93
N PRO A 116 11.40 13.01 16.75
CA PRO A 116 10.22 12.18 16.82
C PRO A 116 10.12 11.19 15.65
N ILE A 117 9.45 10.05 15.90
CA ILE A 117 9.16 9.02 14.91
C ILE A 117 8.09 9.53 13.94
N THR A 118 8.32 9.36 12.65
CA THR A 118 7.42 9.82 11.57
C THR A 118 6.69 8.69 10.85
N SER A 119 7.29 7.50 10.76
CA SER A 119 6.63 6.29 10.29
C SER A 119 7.29 5.04 10.89
N PHE A 120 6.63 3.91 10.80
CA PHE A 120 7.20 2.62 11.22
C PHE A 120 6.72 1.49 10.30
N TYR A 121 7.42 0.37 10.38
CA TYR A 121 7.11 -0.86 9.66
C TYR A 121 7.44 -2.06 10.55
N ILE A 122 6.53 -3.03 10.61
CA ILE A 122 6.71 -4.29 11.31
C ILE A 122 7.04 -5.38 10.30
N THR A 123 8.22 -5.99 10.42
CA THR A 123 8.58 -7.10 9.54
C THR A 123 7.80 -8.36 9.88
N PRO A 124 7.74 -9.36 8.97
CA PRO A 124 7.15 -10.66 9.28
C PRO A 124 7.78 -11.41 10.47
N GLN A 125 8.93 -10.96 10.96
CA GLN A 125 9.62 -11.50 12.15
C GLN A 125 9.45 -10.60 13.39
N ASP A 126 8.46 -9.70 13.38
CA ASP A 126 8.17 -8.74 14.45
C ASP A 126 9.30 -7.74 14.76
N GLN A 127 10.23 -7.52 13.82
CA GLN A 127 11.19 -6.43 13.95
C GLN A 127 10.52 -5.10 13.61
N ILE A 128 10.73 -4.10 14.45
CA ILE A 128 10.12 -2.77 14.27
C ILE A 128 11.18 -1.79 13.82
N TRP A 129 11.07 -1.40 12.56
CA TRP A 129 11.84 -0.34 11.96
C TRP A 129 11.05 0.96 12.00
N ALA A 130 11.71 2.08 12.26
CA ALA A 130 11.06 3.38 12.25
C ALA A 130 11.95 4.43 11.58
N THR A 131 11.29 5.47 11.05
CA THR A 131 11.95 6.68 10.55
C THR A 131 11.69 7.83 11.50
N THR A 132 12.59 8.80 11.49
CA THR A 132 12.49 9.98 12.36
C THR A 132 12.46 11.28 11.56
N LEU A 133 12.03 12.35 12.20
CA LEU A 133 11.91 13.67 11.57
C LEU A 133 13.27 14.22 11.08
N ASN A 134 14.35 13.92 11.83
CA ASN A 134 15.70 14.40 11.50
C ASN A 134 16.47 13.45 10.56
N GLY A 135 15.78 12.56 9.84
CA GLY A 135 16.40 11.74 8.81
C GLY A 135 17.12 10.48 9.31
N ASN A 136 16.82 10.01 10.53
CA ASN A 136 17.37 8.75 11.03
C ASN A 136 16.43 7.59 10.72
N VAL A 137 17.02 6.42 10.49
CA VAL A 137 16.34 5.13 10.48
C VAL A 137 16.78 4.36 11.71
N VAL A 138 15.84 3.85 12.45
CA VAL A 138 16.07 3.22 13.75
C VAL A 138 15.38 1.85 13.82
N LEU A 139 16.02 0.91 14.51
CA LEU A 139 15.47 -0.42 14.82
C LEU A 139 15.19 -0.50 16.31
N LEU A 140 14.01 -0.98 16.68
CA LEU A 140 13.68 -1.25 18.09
C LEU A 140 14.41 -2.50 18.57
N ASP A 141 15.27 -2.36 19.56
CA ASP A 141 15.86 -3.48 20.29
C ASP A 141 14.83 -4.07 21.26
N PRO A 142 14.39 -5.32 21.08
CA PRO A 142 13.40 -5.94 21.96
C PRO A 142 13.93 -6.24 23.37
N THR A 143 15.26 -6.25 23.58
CA THR A 143 15.89 -6.55 24.86
C THR A 143 15.82 -5.36 25.80
N ASP A 144 16.22 -4.19 25.28
CA ASP A 144 16.30 -2.96 26.06
C ASP A 144 15.09 -2.03 25.85
N ASN A 145 14.20 -2.38 24.91
CA ASN A 145 13.09 -1.53 24.48
C ASN A 145 13.53 -0.12 24.03
N LYS A 146 14.69 -0.05 23.38
CA LYS A 146 15.27 1.20 22.88
C LYS A 146 15.49 1.14 21.38
N PHE A 147 15.37 2.28 20.74
CA PHE A 147 15.71 2.40 19.33
C PHE A 147 17.23 2.57 19.12
N ILE A 148 17.78 1.75 18.23
CA ILE A 148 19.18 1.78 17.80
C ILE A 148 19.21 2.38 16.39
N PRO A 149 19.96 3.47 16.16
CA PRO A 149 20.07 4.07 14.84
C PRO A 149 20.91 3.19 13.90
N LEU A 150 20.46 3.08 12.66
CA LEU A 150 21.23 2.51 11.57
C LEU A 150 22.19 3.56 11.03
N ASN A 151 23.49 3.23 10.97
CA ASN A 151 24.48 4.10 10.36
C ASN A 151 24.40 3.99 8.83
N ILE A 152 23.85 5.02 8.19
CA ILE A 152 23.64 5.05 6.74
C ILE A 152 24.72 5.90 6.09
N HIS A 153 25.33 5.39 5.00
CA HIS A 153 26.40 6.09 4.31
C HIS A 153 26.43 5.76 2.79
N ASN A 154 27.09 6.60 2.01
CA ASN A 154 27.31 6.42 0.58
C ASN A 154 28.75 6.01 0.23
N GLY A 155 29.37 5.26 1.12
CA GLY A 155 30.79 4.89 1.06
C GLY A 155 31.57 5.57 2.17
N SER A 156 32.03 6.81 1.98
CA SER A 156 32.83 7.56 2.97
C SER A 156 32.00 8.46 3.90
N ASP A 157 30.87 8.96 3.42
CA ASP A 157 30.11 10.01 4.12
C ASP A 157 28.84 9.45 4.76
N THR A 158 28.62 9.78 6.03
CA THR A 158 27.34 9.52 6.72
C THR A 158 26.22 10.29 6.05
N LEU A 159 25.09 9.61 5.76
CA LEU A 159 23.93 10.21 5.13
C LEU A 159 22.78 10.34 6.12
N HIS A 160 22.12 11.49 6.07
CA HIS A 160 20.78 11.68 6.58
C HIS A 160 19.78 11.66 5.40
N ILE A 161 18.65 11.01 5.58
CA ILE A 161 17.61 10.93 4.56
C ILE A 161 16.45 11.81 4.98
N ASP A 162 16.40 13.02 4.43
CA ASP A 162 15.33 13.96 4.75
C ASP A 162 13.99 13.56 4.14
N ASN A 163 12.92 14.08 4.74
CA ASN A 163 11.56 13.96 4.21
C ASN A 163 11.08 12.51 4.00
N MET A 164 11.47 11.59 4.86
CA MET A 164 11.02 10.19 4.82
C MET A 164 9.52 10.10 5.07
N THR A 165 8.82 9.33 4.23
CA THR A 165 7.36 9.18 4.25
C THR A 165 6.92 7.78 4.58
N THR A 166 7.69 6.78 4.15
CA THR A 166 7.38 5.36 4.34
C THR A 166 8.66 4.54 4.33
N LEU A 167 8.61 3.35 4.89
CA LEU A 167 9.71 2.39 4.81
C LEU A 167 9.17 0.97 4.67
N TRP A 168 9.99 0.11 4.09
CA TRP A 168 9.78 -1.32 3.99
C TRP A 168 11.11 -2.04 4.21
N ALA A 169 11.11 -3.13 4.96
CA ALA A 169 12.31 -3.88 5.28
C ALA A 169 12.16 -5.37 4.96
N SER A 170 13.20 -5.95 4.35
CA SER A 170 13.39 -7.39 4.22
C SER A 170 14.72 -7.79 4.86
N PRO A 171 14.72 -8.17 6.13
CA PRO A 171 15.95 -8.57 6.84
C PRO A 171 16.62 -9.78 6.21
N SER A 172 15.86 -10.73 5.64
CA SER A 172 16.40 -11.90 4.93
C SER A 172 17.28 -11.52 3.73
N ASP A 173 16.93 -10.41 3.05
CA ASP A 173 17.66 -9.89 1.90
C ASP A 173 18.61 -8.75 2.26
N ASN A 174 18.74 -8.44 3.55
CA ASN A 174 19.49 -7.29 4.07
C ASN A 174 19.08 -5.96 3.40
N THR A 175 17.83 -5.83 3.03
CA THR A 175 17.32 -4.71 2.24
C THR A 175 16.33 -3.89 3.04
N LEU A 176 16.54 -2.58 3.06
CA LEU A 176 15.61 -1.57 3.53
C LEU A 176 15.32 -0.60 2.39
N LEU A 177 14.05 -0.38 2.07
CA LEU A 177 13.60 0.64 1.12
C LEU A 177 12.98 1.79 1.89
N ILE A 178 13.38 3.01 1.55
CA ILE A 178 12.95 4.24 2.22
C ILE A 178 12.36 5.16 1.17
N GLY A 179 11.07 5.44 1.28
CA GLY A 179 10.37 6.41 0.46
C GLY A 179 10.50 7.82 1.03
N THR A 180 10.64 8.81 0.15
CA THR A 180 10.71 10.23 0.51
C THR A 180 9.63 11.04 -0.19
N SER A 181 9.34 12.25 0.29
CA SER A 181 8.34 13.13 -0.32
C SER A 181 8.84 13.88 -1.57
N ASP A 182 10.14 13.86 -1.83
CA ASP A 182 10.77 14.68 -2.87
C ASP A 182 11.78 13.93 -3.72
N ASN A 183 12.53 12.96 -3.14
CA ASN A 183 13.69 12.32 -3.75
C ASN A 183 13.45 10.84 -4.13
N GLY A 184 12.20 10.39 -4.19
CA GLY A 184 11.83 9.03 -4.58
C GLY A 184 12.19 7.99 -3.52
N VAL A 185 12.88 6.91 -3.93
CA VAL A 185 13.17 5.76 -3.06
C VAL A 185 14.66 5.47 -3.00
N LYS A 186 15.14 5.30 -1.79
CA LYS A 186 16.49 4.85 -1.48
C LYS A 186 16.49 3.42 -0.97
N GLN A 187 17.52 2.65 -1.33
CA GLN A 187 17.78 1.34 -0.76
C GLN A 187 18.98 1.41 0.16
N VAL A 188 18.85 0.85 1.34
CA VAL A 188 19.94 0.71 2.30
C VAL A 188 20.17 -0.77 2.57
N ASN A 189 21.43 -1.20 2.54
CA ASN A 189 21.82 -2.50 3.01
C ASN A 189 21.86 -2.49 4.54
N ILE A 190 21.07 -3.33 5.19
CA ILE A 190 20.89 -3.32 6.65
C ILE A 190 22.20 -3.66 7.39
N GLN A 191 23.02 -4.56 6.85
CA GLN A 191 24.26 -5.00 7.50
C GLN A 191 25.40 -3.98 7.35
N THR A 192 25.53 -3.41 6.15
CA THR A 192 26.65 -2.55 5.82
C THR A 192 26.33 -1.06 5.98
N GLY A 193 25.06 -0.67 5.98
CA GLY A 193 24.62 0.73 5.98
C GLY A 193 24.77 1.43 4.63
N VAL A 194 25.24 0.74 3.59
CA VAL A 194 25.44 1.35 2.26
C VAL A 194 24.11 1.72 1.65
N CYS A 195 23.98 3.00 1.26
CA CYS A 195 22.79 3.57 0.65
C CYS A 195 22.99 3.80 -0.85
N ARG A 196 21.94 3.49 -1.64
CA ARG A 196 21.89 3.82 -3.07
C ARG A 196 20.48 4.31 -3.47
N ASN A 197 20.39 5.03 -4.56
CA ASN A 197 19.10 5.42 -5.11
C ASN A 197 18.49 4.26 -5.93
N VAL A 198 17.21 3.98 -5.69
CA VAL A 198 16.40 3.06 -6.50
C VAL A 198 15.55 3.85 -7.49
N LEU A 199 14.86 4.86 -7.00
CA LEU A 199 14.10 5.82 -7.79
C LEU A 199 14.62 7.21 -7.47
N THR A 200 14.86 7.99 -8.51
CA THR A 200 15.25 9.39 -8.38
C THR A 200 14.24 10.29 -9.08
N GLN A 201 14.23 11.54 -8.68
CA GLN A 201 13.47 12.59 -9.30
C GLN A 201 13.67 12.59 -10.82
N GLN A 202 12.59 12.61 -11.59
CA GLN A 202 12.63 12.75 -13.04
C GLN A 202 12.26 14.19 -13.43
N LYS A 203 13.08 14.79 -14.30
CA LYS A 203 12.80 16.10 -14.94
C LYS A 203 12.40 17.22 -13.98
N ASN A 204 13.10 17.39 -12.87
CA ASN A 204 12.84 18.44 -11.86
C ASN A 204 11.44 18.39 -11.18
N SER A 205 10.74 17.27 -11.24
CA SER A 205 9.49 17.07 -10.51
C SER A 205 9.74 16.22 -9.27
N PRO A 206 9.32 16.63 -8.08
CA PRO A 206 9.44 15.82 -6.87
C PRO A 206 8.77 14.47 -7.06
N LEU A 207 9.45 13.40 -6.69
CA LEU A 207 8.87 12.07 -6.70
C LEU A 207 8.43 11.69 -5.28
N TYR A 208 7.18 12.00 -4.96
CA TYR A 208 6.60 11.72 -3.66
C TYR A 208 6.19 10.25 -3.57
N THR A 209 6.89 9.49 -2.72
CA THR A 209 6.57 8.11 -2.38
C THR A 209 5.59 8.06 -1.22
N ARG A 210 4.56 7.23 -1.30
CA ARG A 210 3.48 7.16 -0.31
C ARG A 210 3.36 5.81 0.35
N ASP A 211 3.65 4.75 -0.40
CA ASP A 211 3.58 3.38 0.11
C ASP A 211 4.61 2.51 -0.62
N ILE A 212 5.13 1.51 0.07
CA ILE A 212 6.04 0.49 -0.47
C ILE A 212 5.50 -0.86 -0.04
N PHE A 213 5.05 -1.66 -1.01
CA PHE A 213 4.33 -2.89 -0.76
C PHE A 213 4.94 -4.08 -1.49
N GLN A 214 5.26 -5.16 -0.77
CA GLN A 214 5.76 -6.39 -1.36
C GLN A 214 4.61 -7.19 -1.98
N VAL A 215 4.64 -7.38 -3.29
CA VAL A 215 3.63 -8.15 -4.03
C VAL A 215 4.03 -9.61 -4.15
N THR A 216 5.31 -9.86 -4.47
CA THR A 216 5.94 -11.18 -4.50
C THR A 216 7.28 -11.15 -3.77
N ASN A 217 7.95 -12.29 -3.61
CA ASN A 217 9.28 -12.33 -2.98
C ASN A 217 10.32 -11.47 -3.71
N ASP A 218 10.18 -11.33 -5.03
CA ASP A 218 11.14 -10.65 -5.89
C ASP A 218 10.68 -9.26 -6.34
N GLU A 219 9.44 -8.86 -5.99
CA GLU A 219 8.82 -7.69 -6.56
C GLU A 219 8.13 -6.83 -5.50
N VAL A 220 8.53 -5.56 -5.47
CA VAL A 220 7.99 -4.52 -4.59
C VAL A 220 7.35 -3.42 -5.44
N TRP A 221 6.12 -3.05 -5.10
CA TRP A 221 5.39 -1.97 -5.74
C TRP A 221 5.48 -0.71 -4.90
N ILE A 222 5.74 0.40 -5.57
CA ILE A 222 5.97 1.71 -4.96
C ILE A 222 4.89 2.65 -5.44
N ALA A 223 4.06 3.11 -4.50
CA ALA A 223 3.01 4.10 -4.73
C ALA A 223 3.60 5.50 -4.76
N THR A 224 3.33 6.25 -5.83
CA THR A 224 3.79 7.64 -5.96
C THR A 224 2.66 8.56 -6.44
N TYR A 225 2.91 9.88 -6.45
CA TYR A 225 2.01 10.82 -7.14
C TYR A 225 2.03 10.68 -8.66
N ASN A 226 3.03 10.00 -9.23
CA ASN A 226 3.22 9.84 -10.67
C ASN A 226 3.01 8.40 -11.12
N GLY A 227 2.07 7.67 -10.55
CA GLY A 227 1.79 6.27 -10.87
C GLY A 227 2.49 5.28 -9.95
N ILE A 228 2.64 4.07 -10.44
CA ILE A 228 3.22 2.94 -9.73
C ILE A 228 4.58 2.62 -10.33
N TYR A 229 5.59 2.48 -9.47
CA TYR A 229 6.87 1.90 -9.88
C TYR A 229 6.97 0.48 -9.33
N ILE A 230 7.28 -0.46 -10.21
CA ILE A 230 7.52 -1.86 -9.86
C ILE A 230 9.03 -2.06 -9.78
N TYR A 231 9.55 -2.33 -8.60
CA TYR A 231 10.96 -2.61 -8.38
C TYR A 231 11.18 -4.11 -8.25
N GLN A 232 12.01 -4.66 -9.13
CA GLN A 232 12.45 -6.05 -9.09
C GLN A 232 13.76 -6.16 -8.30
N ILE A 233 13.71 -6.76 -7.12
CA ILE A 233 14.83 -6.87 -6.20
C ILE A 233 16.05 -7.57 -6.82
N PRO A 234 15.94 -8.76 -7.46
CA PRO A 234 17.10 -9.49 -7.97
C PRO A 234 17.82 -8.78 -9.12
N SER A 235 17.07 -8.10 -9.99
CA SER A 235 17.61 -7.45 -11.20
C SER A 235 17.94 -5.98 -11.00
N ASN A 236 17.48 -5.37 -9.90
CA ASN A 236 17.53 -3.93 -9.64
C ASN A 236 16.88 -3.07 -10.75
N LYS A 237 15.88 -3.61 -11.44
CA LYS A 237 15.15 -2.90 -12.50
C LYS A 237 13.86 -2.32 -11.95
N THR A 238 13.48 -1.18 -12.51
CA THR A 238 12.20 -0.53 -12.23
C THR A 238 11.37 -0.43 -13.49
N PHE A 239 10.07 -0.70 -13.37
CA PHE A 239 9.07 -0.49 -14.42
C PHE A 239 8.09 0.56 -13.93
N HIS A 240 7.56 1.36 -14.83
CA HIS A 240 6.63 2.43 -14.50
C HIS A 240 5.27 2.18 -15.14
N ILE A 241 4.22 2.30 -14.35
CA ILE A 241 2.82 2.20 -14.77
C ILE A 241 2.14 3.53 -14.48
N GLU A 242 1.59 4.13 -15.51
CA GLU A 242 0.83 5.38 -15.46
C GLU A 242 -0.59 5.19 -15.98
N GLN A 243 -1.46 6.14 -15.67
CA GLN A 243 -2.77 6.25 -16.29
C GLN A 243 -2.62 6.51 -17.79
N ASP A 244 -3.27 5.66 -18.59
CA ASP A 244 -3.51 5.94 -20.00
C ASP A 244 -4.98 6.33 -20.20
N LYS A 245 -5.25 7.57 -20.59
CA LYS A 245 -6.62 8.07 -20.82
C LYS A 245 -7.33 7.41 -21.99
N CYS A 246 -6.57 6.76 -22.87
CA CYS A 246 -7.10 6.03 -24.02
C CYS A 246 -7.41 4.57 -23.67
N ASP A 247 -6.90 4.04 -22.53
CA ASP A 247 -7.15 2.70 -22.05
C ASP A 247 -8.06 2.73 -20.82
N PRO A 248 -9.33 2.31 -20.94
CA PRO A 248 -10.28 2.28 -19.82
C PRO A 248 -9.88 1.30 -18.69
N TYR A 249 -8.90 0.42 -18.94
CA TYR A 249 -8.39 -0.56 -17.96
C TYR A 249 -7.07 -0.13 -17.33
N SER A 250 -6.52 1.01 -17.73
CA SER A 250 -5.37 1.60 -17.07
C SER A 250 -5.72 2.13 -15.68
N LEU A 251 -4.73 2.63 -14.95
CA LEU A 251 -4.95 3.26 -13.66
C LEU A 251 -5.98 4.39 -13.76
N SER A 252 -6.91 4.44 -12.82
CA SER A 252 -7.93 5.49 -12.74
C SER A 252 -7.35 6.88 -12.42
N ASN A 253 -6.16 6.92 -11.78
CA ASN A 253 -5.43 8.14 -11.46
C ASN A 253 -3.97 7.82 -11.14
N ASN A 254 -3.05 8.75 -11.43
CA ASN A 254 -1.61 8.57 -11.14
C ASN A 254 -1.22 8.82 -9.68
N ALA A 255 -2.03 9.54 -8.91
CA ALA A 255 -1.75 9.80 -7.51
C ALA A 255 -2.15 8.57 -6.65
N ILE A 256 -1.24 7.62 -6.56
CA ILE A 256 -1.46 6.38 -5.81
C ILE A 256 -1.25 6.64 -4.31
N LYS A 257 -2.16 6.13 -3.49
CA LYS A 257 -2.15 6.33 -2.05
C LYS A 257 -1.57 5.14 -1.30
N GLN A 258 -2.11 3.93 -1.56
CA GLN A 258 -1.82 2.74 -0.78
C GLN A 258 -2.20 1.46 -1.54
N PHE A 259 -1.51 0.38 -1.24
CA PHE A 259 -1.82 -0.96 -1.71
C PHE A 259 -2.40 -1.82 -0.57
N CYS A 260 -3.25 -2.76 -0.94
CA CYS A 260 -3.72 -3.79 -0.02
C CYS A 260 -3.96 -5.09 -0.79
N LYS A 261 -3.42 -6.20 -0.29
CA LYS A 261 -3.65 -7.52 -0.86
C LYS A 261 -4.80 -8.18 -0.11
N ASP A 262 -5.79 -8.69 -0.84
CA ASP A 262 -6.88 -9.43 -0.23
C ASP A 262 -6.50 -10.91 0.04
N ARG A 263 -7.39 -11.64 0.72
CA ARG A 263 -7.17 -13.05 1.08
C ARG A 263 -7.16 -13.99 -0.13
N GLU A 264 -7.69 -13.57 -1.26
CA GLU A 264 -7.72 -14.32 -2.52
C GLU A 264 -6.47 -14.04 -3.36
N GLY A 265 -5.63 -13.09 -2.93
CA GLY A 265 -4.39 -12.68 -3.59
C GLY A 265 -4.56 -11.55 -4.58
N GLY A 266 -5.75 -10.95 -4.70
CA GLY A 266 -6.00 -9.75 -5.49
C GLY A 266 -5.39 -8.51 -4.85
N LEU A 267 -4.92 -7.57 -5.67
CA LEU A 267 -4.30 -6.32 -5.22
C LEU A 267 -5.26 -5.14 -5.43
N TRP A 268 -5.59 -4.49 -4.33
CA TRP A 268 -6.36 -3.25 -4.30
C TRP A 268 -5.42 -2.05 -4.29
N ILE A 269 -5.70 -1.07 -5.15
CA ILE A 269 -4.87 0.10 -5.37
C ILE A 269 -5.74 1.34 -5.12
N CYS A 270 -5.49 2.02 -4.03
CA CYS A 270 -6.20 3.25 -3.67
C CYS A 270 -5.53 4.45 -4.32
N THR A 271 -6.34 5.38 -4.85
CA THR A 271 -5.87 6.63 -5.43
C THR A 271 -6.44 7.85 -4.69
N ASP A 272 -5.81 9.01 -4.86
CA ASP A 272 -6.31 10.23 -4.19
C ASP A 272 -7.66 10.70 -4.74
N ASN A 273 -7.86 10.65 -6.06
CA ASN A 273 -9.03 11.25 -6.73
C ASN A 273 -9.71 10.34 -7.77
N GLY A 274 -9.15 9.16 -8.03
CA GLY A 274 -9.67 8.21 -9.03
C GLY A 274 -10.43 7.02 -8.43
N GLY A 275 -10.65 7.02 -7.11
CA GLY A 275 -11.26 5.88 -6.43
C GLY A 275 -10.31 4.72 -6.25
N ILE A 276 -10.75 3.51 -6.60
CA ILE A 276 -10.05 2.26 -6.32
C ILE A 276 -9.88 1.47 -7.61
N ASN A 277 -8.69 0.91 -7.82
CA ASN A 277 -8.43 -0.08 -8.87
C ASN A 277 -8.27 -1.46 -8.23
N TYR A 278 -8.67 -2.50 -8.92
CA TYR A 278 -8.50 -3.88 -8.50
C TYR A 278 -7.76 -4.69 -9.54
N LEU A 279 -6.64 -5.28 -9.16
CA LEU A 279 -5.90 -6.22 -9.97
C LEU A 279 -6.16 -7.64 -9.44
N PRO A 280 -6.91 -8.47 -10.16
CA PRO A 280 -7.20 -9.84 -9.72
C PRO A 280 -5.93 -10.71 -9.71
N PRO A 281 -5.82 -11.71 -8.82
CA PRO A 281 -4.62 -12.54 -8.66
C PRO A 281 -4.32 -13.40 -9.89
N TYR A 282 -5.34 -13.69 -10.66
CA TYR A 282 -5.24 -14.43 -11.91
C TYR A 282 -6.05 -13.73 -12.99
N LEU A 283 -5.40 -13.31 -14.05
CA LEU A 283 -6.08 -13.02 -15.31
C LEU A 283 -6.47 -14.37 -15.92
N LYS A 284 -7.54 -14.99 -15.40
CA LYS A 284 -8.13 -16.21 -16.01
C LYS A 284 -8.68 -15.96 -17.39
N PHE A 285 -8.97 -14.69 -17.69
CA PHE A 285 -9.53 -14.26 -18.96
C PHE A 285 -8.73 -13.06 -19.47
N LYS A 286 -8.24 -13.15 -20.70
CA LYS A 286 -7.78 -12.01 -21.45
C LYS A 286 -9.03 -11.32 -22.03
N LYS A 287 -9.18 -10.03 -21.80
CA LYS A 287 -10.20 -9.21 -22.44
C LYS A 287 -9.57 -8.50 -23.63
N ASP A 288 -10.07 -8.78 -24.81
CA ASP A 288 -9.68 -8.08 -26.03
C ASP A 288 -10.86 -7.27 -26.52
N TYR A 289 -10.62 -6.05 -26.94
CA TYR A 289 -11.64 -5.11 -27.40
C TYR A 289 -11.33 -4.62 -28.79
N ASN A 290 -12.35 -4.29 -29.55
CA ASN A 290 -12.22 -3.54 -30.79
C ASN A 290 -11.83 -2.09 -30.42
N ILE A 291 -10.58 -1.71 -30.73
CA ILE A 291 -10.09 -0.34 -30.53
C ILE A 291 -9.83 0.26 -31.90
N PRO A 292 -10.64 1.25 -32.35
CA PRO A 292 -10.48 1.86 -33.66
C PRO A 292 -9.07 2.42 -33.87
N GLY A 293 -8.45 2.03 -35.00
CA GLY A 293 -7.10 2.48 -35.37
C GLY A 293 -5.95 1.68 -34.74
N GLN A 294 -6.24 0.67 -33.93
CA GLN A 294 -5.23 -0.24 -33.38
C GLN A 294 -5.36 -1.65 -34.00
N LYS A 295 -4.29 -2.45 -33.93
CA LYS A 295 -4.28 -3.85 -34.35
C LYS A 295 -4.87 -4.75 -33.24
N THR A 296 -6.14 -4.56 -32.96
CA THR A 296 -6.92 -5.35 -32.00
C THR A 296 -7.93 -6.22 -32.76
N ILE A 297 -8.77 -6.94 -32.03
CA ILE A 297 -9.90 -7.63 -32.62
C ILE A 297 -10.79 -6.64 -33.39
N ASN A 298 -11.26 -7.02 -34.56
CA ASN A 298 -12.29 -6.27 -35.28
C ASN A 298 -13.66 -6.89 -34.99
N GLY A 299 -14.63 -6.02 -34.72
CA GLY A 299 -16.01 -6.42 -34.39
C GLY A 299 -16.25 -6.57 -32.90
N ASP A 300 -17.49 -6.29 -32.50
CA ASP A 300 -17.91 -6.26 -31.10
C ASP A 300 -18.81 -7.45 -30.73
N ILE A 301 -19.38 -8.13 -31.77
CA ILE A 301 -20.28 -9.28 -31.57
C ILE A 301 -19.58 -10.56 -32.02
N ILE A 302 -19.22 -11.40 -31.04
CA ILE A 302 -18.54 -12.67 -31.29
C ILE A 302 -19.59 -13.77 -31.50
N HIS A 303 -19.46 -14.48 -32.64
CA HIS A 303 -20.30 -15.63 -32.96
C HIS A 303 -19.69 -16.95 -32.58
N ASP A 304 -18.39 -17.12 -32.85
CA ASP A 304 -17.72 -18.39 -32.63
C ASP A 304 -16.21 -18.19 -32.43
N ILE A 305 -15.57 -19.15 -31.77
CA ILE A 305 -14.14 -19.16 -31.49
C ILE A 305 -13.60 -20.58 -31.62
N CYS A 306 -12.46 -20.73 -32.30
CA CYS A 306 -11.77 -22.02 -32.39
C CYS A 306 -10.26 -21.86 -32.41
N GLN A 307 -9.56 -22.95 -32.06
CA GLN A 307 -8.10 -23.00 -32.12
C GLN A 307 -7.64 -23.90 -33.27
N ASP A 308 -6.68 -23.42 -34.09
CA ASP A 308 -6.07 -24.23 -35.16
C ASP A 308 -4.93 -25.12 -34.62
N ALA A 309 -4.46 -26.02 -35.49
CA ALA A 309 -3.35 -26.94 -35.16
C ALA A 309 -2.00 -26.22 -34.86
N ASN A 310 -1.86 -24.97 -35.21
CA ASN A 310 -0.70 -24.10 -34.94
C ASN A 310 -0.91 -23.26 -33.67
N HIS A 311 -1.94 -23.53 -32.89
CA HIS A 311 -2.34 -22.81 -31.68
C HIS A 311 -2.78 -21.35 -31.89
N ASN A 312 -3.10 -20.93 -33.13
CA ASN A 312 -3.75 -19.64 -33.33
C ASN A 312 -5.23 -19.72 -32.94
N ILE A 313 -5.76 -18.64 -32.44
CA ILE A 313 -7.19 -18.51 -32.13
C ILE A 313 -7.88 -17.80 -33.31
N TRP A 314 -8.94 -18.41 -33.82
CA TRP A 314 -9.80 -17.85 -34.85
C TRP A 314 -11.10 -17.41 -34.21
N ILE A 315 -11.53 -16.18 -34.50
CA ILE A 315 -12.71 -15.55 -33.88
C ILE A 315 -13.59 -15.03 -34.99
N GLY A 316 -14.79 -15.62 -35.13
CA GLY A 316 -15.83 -15.18 -36.03
C GLY A 316 -16.65 -14.07 -35.39
N THR A 317 -16.81 -12.94 -36.07
CA THR A 317 -17.64 -11.81 -35.63
C THR A 317 -18.78 -11.59 -36.61
N GLU A 318 -19.93 -11.08 -36.10
CA GLU A 318 -21.10 -10.79 -36.94
C GLU A 318 -20.87 -9.59 -37.86
N ASP A 319 -20.19 -8.60 -37.35
CA ASP A 319 -20.08 -7.27 -37.94
C ASP A 319 -18.75 -7.00 -38.68
N ALA A 320 -17.68 -7.80 -38.44
CA ALA A 320 -16.37 -7.54 -39.00
C ALA A 320 -15.64 -8.80 -39.55
N GLY A 321 -16.34 -9.93 -39.71
CA GLY A 321 -15.85 -11.15 -40.34
C GLY A 321 -14.94 -11.99 -39.43
N LEU A 322 -13.78 -12.46 -39.94
CA LEU A 322 -12.95 -13.45 -39.28
C LEU A 322 -11.64 -12.80 -38.81
N ASN A 323 -11.34 -12.93 -37.53
CA ASN A 323 -10.10 -12.48 -36.92
C ASN A 323 -9.22 -13.68 -36.57
N LYS A 324 -7.92 -13.56 -36.78
CA LYS A 324 -6.92 -14.54 -36.33
C LYS A 324 -6.00 -13.91 -35.32
N LEU A 325 -5.97 -14.47 -34.11
CA LEU A 325 -5.02 -14.12 -33.05
C LEU A 325 -3.84 -15.12 -33.08
N ASP A 326 -2.65 -14.63 -33.35
CA ASP A 326 -1.41 -15.37 -33.13
C ASP A 326 -1.04 -15.27 -31.64
N ILE A 327 -1.13 -16.38 -30.91
CA ILE A 327 -0.87 -16.42 -29.46
C ILE A 327 0.60 -16.10 -29.14
N ARG A 328 1.54 -16.43 -30.00
CA ARG A 328 2.98 -16.19 -29.76
C ARG A 328 3.35 -14.72 -29.87
N THR A 329 2.78 -14.04 -30.86
CA THR A 329 3.06 -12.62 -31.11
C THR A 329 2.03 -11.68 -30.50
N GLN A 330 0.93 -12.22 -29.99
CA GLN A 330 -0.21 -11.47 -29.45
C GLN A 330 -0.77 -10.44 -30.45
N THR A 331 -0.77 -10.79 -31.76
CA THR A 331 -1.23 -9.89 -32.82
C THR A 331 -2.45 -10.46 -33.52
N TYR A 332 -3.36 -9.55 -33.89
CA TYR A 332 -4.53 -9.86 -34.72
C TYR A 332 -4.26 -9.62 -36.21
N LYS A 333 -4.88 -10.46 -37.03
CA LYS A 333 -4.94 -10.32 -38.50
C LYS A 333 -6.35 -10.54 -38.98
#